data_a47f1161fad3d41de0cb2e18f29c83f1
#
_entry.id   a47f1161fad3d41de0cb2e18f29c83f1
#
_cell.length_a   1.000
_cell.length_b   1.000
_cell.length_c   1.000
_cell.angle_alpha   90.00
_cell.angle_beta   90.00
_cell.angle_gamma   90.00
#
_symmetry.space_group_name_H-M   'P 1'
#
loop_
_entity.id
_entity.type
_entity.pdbx_description
1 polymer ?
#
loop_
_entity_poly.entity_id
_entity_poly.type
_entity_poly.pdbx_seq_one_letter_code
_entity_poly.pdbx_strand_id
1 'polypeptide(L)'
;MISGKARELFLKWFREEKQLTGFEDKPILTKIFALSEWLKLNGYSISTKSNYYNSDYSATISFNEGDIETHGHESLEKALLKAVEIGIFEFNNRFSETDG
;
A
#
# COMPACT_ATOMS: atom_id res chain seq x y z
N MET A 1 4.23 -0.25 -9.52
CA MET A 1 3.58 -0.43 -8.22
C MET A 1 4.25 0.38 -7.12
N ILE A 2 5.55 0.33 -7.01
CA ILE A 2 6.27 1.05 -5.98
C ILE A 2 7.44 1.83 -6.60
N SER A 3 7.64 3.06 -6.13
CA SER A 3 8.64 3.97 -6.68
C SER A 3 9.18 4.90 -5.59
N GLY A 4 10.21 5.67 -5.96
CA GLY A 4 10.77 6.72 -5.11
C GLY A 4 11.42 6.20 -3.83
N LYS A 5 11.36 7.01 -2.78
CA LYS A 5 11.94 6.68 -1.48
C LYS A 5 11.27 5.46 -0.86
N ALA A 6 9.96 5.30 -1.10
CA ALA A 6 9.23 4.12 -0.62
C ALA A 6 9.83 2.84 -1.17
N ARG A 7 10.15 2.80 -2.47
CA ARG A 7 10.76 1.62 -3.09
C ARG A 7 12.09 1.28 -2.46
N GLU A 8 12.93 2.28 -2.28
CA GLU A 8 14.25 2.10 -1.67
C GLU A 8 14.16 1.49 -0.27
N LEU A 9 13.34 2.10 0.57
CA LEU A 9 13.20 1.66 1.97
C LEU A 9 12.46 0.33 2.08
N PHE A 10 11.44 0.11 1.25
CA PHE A 10 10.70 -1.14 1.24
C PHE A 10 11.60 -2.31 0.84
N LEU A 11 12.38 -2.18 -0.22
CA LEU A 11 13.25 -3.26 -0.69
C LEU A 11 14.33 -3.60 0.34
N LYS A 12 14.83 -2.58 1.05
CA LYS A 12 15.78 -2.80 2.14
C LYS A 12 15.13 -3.62 3.26
N TRP A 13 13.92 -3.24 3.67
CA TRP A 13 13.17 -3.95 4.71
C TRP A 13 12.86 -5.40 4.28
N PHE A 14 12.43 -5.58 3.04
CA PHE A 14 12.08 -6.89 2.50
C PHE A 14 13.28 -7.84 2.53
N ARG A 15 14.45 -7.32 2.18
CA ARG A 15 15.69 -8.09 2.17
C ARG A 15 16.23 -8.34 3.59
N GLU A 16 16.27 -7.31 4.43
CA GLU A 16 16.94 -7.39 5.73
C GLU A 16 16.04 -7.97 6.82
N GLU A 17 14.80 -7.51 6.92
CA GLU A 17 13.88 -7.94 7.99
C GLU A 17 13.13 -9.22 7.64
N LYS A 18 12.70 -9.35 6.41
CA LYS A 18 11.98 -10.53 5.95
C LYS A 18 12.91 -11.60 5.39
N GLN A 19 14.17 -11.25 5.10
CA GLN A 19 15.15 -12.15 4.51
C GLN A 19 14.67 -12.75 3.19
N LEU A 20 13.98 -11.93 2.39
CA LEU A 20 13.39 -12.33 1.10
C LEU A 20 13.99 -11.50 -0.03
N THR A 21 14.06 -12.09 -1.20
CA THR A 21 14.53 -11.43 -2.42
C THR A 21 13.55 -11.69 -3.55
N GLY A 22 13.76 -11.03 -4.69
CA GLY A 22 12.93 -11.26 -5.87
C GLY A 22 11.53 -10.72 -5.75
N PHE A 23 11.35 -9.58 -5.09
CA PHE A 23 10.04 -8.96 -4.91
C PHE A 23 9.29 -8.81 -6.24
N GLU A 24 9.98 -8.33 -7.29
CA GLU A 24 9.35 -8.05 -8.59
C GLU A 24 8.81 -9.33 -9.26
N ASP A 25 9.35 -10.49 -8.91
CA ASP A 25 8.95 -11.77 -9.48
C ASP A 25 7.85 -12.46 -8.69
N LYS A 26 7.42 -11.88 -7.56
CA LYS A 26 6.37 -12.48 -6.74
C LYS A 26 4.99 -12.25 -7.36
N PRO A 27 4.02 -13.14 -7.06
CA PRO A 27 2.63 -12.92 -7.47
C PRO A 27 2.08 -11.60 -6.92
N ILE A 28 1.13 -11.01 -7.64
CA ILE A 28 0.58 -9.69 -7.31
C ILE A 28 0.02 -9.64 -5.88
N LEU A 29 -0.70 -10.66 -5.43
CA LEU A 29 -1.24 -10.68 -4.07
C LEU A 29 -0.14 -10.69 -3.02
N THR A 30 0.93 -11.45 -3.25
CA THR A 30 2.08 -11.48 -2.36
C THR A 30 2.72 -10.10 -2.25
N LYS A 31 2.86 -9.42 -3.38
CA LYS A 31 3.39 -8.05 -3.41
C LYS A 31 2.51 -7.09 -2.63
N ILE A 32 1.20 -7.16 -2.85
CA ILE A 32 0.23 -6.29 -2.18
C ILE A 32 0.28 -6.48 -0.66
N PHE A 33 0.30 -7.73 -0.18
CA PHE A 33 0.35 -8.00 1.24
C PHE A 33 1.67 -7.56 1.88
N ALA A 34 2.79 -7.78 1.20
CA ALA A 34 4.09 -7.32 1.70
C ALA A 34 4.14 -5.79 1.80
N LEU A 35 3.65 -5.09 0.79
CA LEU A 35 3.59 -3.63 0.80
C LEU A 35 2.65 -3.10 1.88
N SER A 36 1.50 -3.76 2.07
CA SER A 36 0.55 -3.39 3.12
C SER A 36 1.15 -3.54 4.51
N GLU A 37 1.89 -4.62 4.74
CA GLU A 37 2.58 -4.84 6.01
C GLU A 37 3.62 -3.75 6.27
N TRP A 38 4.44 -3.45 5.27
CA TRP A 38 5.45 -2.41 5.39
C TRP A 38 4.82 -1.03 5.63
N LEU A 39 3.75 -0.71 4.89
CA LEU A 39 3.03 0.54 5.07
C LEU A 39 2.46 0.65 6.49
N LYS A 40 1.91 -0.44 7.02
CA LYS A 40 1.38 -0.47 8.38
C LYS A 40 2.47 -0.14 9.41
N LEU A 41 3.66 -0.69 9.24
CA LEU A 41 4.79 -0.39 10.10
C LEU A 41 5.20 1.09 10.04
N ASN A 42 4.86 1.75 8.95
CA ASN A 42 5.18 3.18 8.75
C ASN A 42 3.98 4.10 9.01
N GLY A 43 2.93 3.60 9.64
CA GLY A 43 1.80 4.41 10.05
C GLY A 43 0.66 4.50 9.05
N TYR A 44 0.63 3.65 8.04
CA TYR A 44 -0.42 3.62 7.02
C TYR A 44 -1.17 2.30 7.11
N SER A 45 -2.39 2.34 7.65
CA SER A 45 -3.24 1.15 7.82
C SER A 45 -4.25 1.07 6.70
N ILE A 46 -4.42 -0.12 6.12
CA ILE A 46 -5.37 -0.35 5.04
C ILE A 46 -6.49 -1.25 5.54
N SER A 47 -7.74 -0.86 5.29
CA SER A 47 -8.92 -1.68 5.53
C SER A 47 -9.74 -1.77 4.27
N THR A 48 -10.53 -2.83 4.14
CA THR A 48 -11.34 -3.07 2.96
C THR A 48 -12.79 -3.32 3.34
N LYS A 49 -13.69 -3.05 2.41
CA LYS A 49 -15.11 -3.24 2.61
C LYS A 49 -15.75 -3.77 1.34
N SER A 50 -16.63 -4.75 1.50
CA SER A 50 -17.46 -5.26 0.44
C SER A 50 -18.77 -4.48 0.45
N ASN A 51 -19.15 -3.90 -0.69
CA ASN A 51 -20.37 -3.12 -0.83
C ASN A 51 -21.47 -3.99 -1.44
N TYR A 52 -22.27 -4.55 -0.57
CA TYR A 52 -23.25 -5.58 -0.93
C TYR A 52 -24.22 -5.14 -2.03
N TYR A 53 -24.76 -3.92 -1.91
CA TYR A 53 -25.77 -3.44 -2.86
C TYR A 53 -25.21 -3.12 -4.23
N ASN A 54 -23.97 -2.71 -4.31
CA ASN A 54 -23.32 -2.31 -5.56
C ASN A 54 -22.46 -3.42 -6.15
N SER A 55 -22.32 -4.54 -5.45
CA SER A 55 -21.45 -5.66 -5.87
C SER A 55 -20.03 -5.22 -6.18
N ASP A 56 -19.52 -4.27 -5.41
CA ASP A 56 -18.14 -3.79 -5.58
C ASP A 56 -17.39 -3.77 -4.25
N TYR A 57 -16.17 -3.29 -4.31
CA TYR A 57 -15.28 -3.23 -3.15
C TYR A 57 -14.72 -1.84 -2.97
N SER A 58 -14.47 -1.45 -1.73
CA SER A 58 -13.78 -0.22 -1.42
C SER A 58 -12.63 -0.51 -0.47
N ALA A 59 -11.68 0.42 -0.39
CA ALA A 59 -10.57 0.34 0.54
C ALA A 59 -10.33 1.72 1.14
N THR A 60 -9.89 1.73 2.39
CA THR A 60 -9.54 2.96 3.10
C THR A 60 -8.11 2.83 3.58
N ILE A 61 -7.31 3.86 3.30
CA ILE A 61 -5.98 3.97 3.88
C ILE A 61 -6.00 5.07 4.93
N SER A 62 -5.58 4.74 6.15
CA SER A 62 -5.62 5.63 7.30
C SER A 62 -4.21 5.99 7.74
N PHE A 63 -3.97 7.25 8.00
CA PHE A 63 -2.69 7.76 8.49
C PHE A 63 -2.92 8.96 9.40
N ASN A 64 -1.86 9.54 9.96
CA ASN A 64 -2.00 10.59 10.97
C ASN A 64 -2.81 11.80 10.51
N GLU A 65 -2.70 12.16 9.23
CA GLU A 65 -3.37 13.33 8.67
C GLU A 65 -4.82 13.08 8.27
N GLY A 66 -5.29 11.83 8.35
CA GLY A 66 -6.66 11.48 8.02
C GLY A 66 -6.79 10.17 7.26
N ASP A 67 -7.90 10.01 6.58
CA ASP A 67 -8.23 8.80 5.83
C ASP A 67 -8.48 9.15 4.37
N ILE A 68 -8.08 8.25 3.47
CA ILE A 68 -8.42 8.34 2.06
C ILE A 68 -9.17 7.07 1.69
N GLU A 69 -10.36 7.23 1.12
CA GLU A 69 -11.20 6.10 0.74
C GLU A 69 -11.30 6.00 -0.78
N THR A 70 -11.25 4.77 -1.28
CA THR A 70 -11.43 4.50 -2.72
C THR A 70 -12.62 3.56 -2.89
N HIS A 71 -13.39 3.77 -3.99
CA HIS A 71 -14.66 3.06 -4.20
C HIS A 71 -14.76 2.46 -5.60
N GLY A 72 -15.74 1.57 -5.77
CA GLY A 72 -16.14 1.08 -7.08
C GLY A 72 -15.16 0.12 -7.72
N HIS A 73 -14.42 -0.63 -6.93
CA HIS A 73 -13.47 -1.61 -7.48
C HIS A 73 -14.16 -2.95 -7.76
N GLU A 74 -13.80 -3.57 -8.86
CA GLU A 74 -14.39 -4.84 -9.30
C GLU A 74 -14.01 -6.01 -8.39
N SER A 75 -12.88 -5.92 -7.68
CA SER A 75 -12.40 -7.00 -6.84
C SER A 75 -11.68 -6.46 -5.62
N LEU A 76 -11.56 -7.30 -4.61
CA LEU A 76 -10.79 -6.98 -3.41
C LEU A 76 -9.33 -6.68 -3.76
N GLU A 77 -8.75 -7.45 -4.67
CA GLU A 77 -7.38 -7.24 -5.13
C GLU A 77 -7.18 -5.85 -5.71
N LYS A 78 -8.10 -5.39 -6.57
CA LYS A 78 -8.01 -4.06 -7.17
C LYS A 78 -8.16 -2.96 -6.13
N ALA A 79 -9.06 -3.15 -5.15
CA ALA A 79 -9.23 -2.20 -4.05
C ALA A 79 -7.94 -2.08 -3.21
N LEU A 80 -7.36 -3.22 -2.84
CA LEU A 80 -6.11 -3.25 -2.08
C LEU A 80 -4.96 -2.62 -2.86
N LEU A 81 -4.85 -2.94 -4.14
CA LEU A 81 -3.80 -2.37 -4.99
C LEU A 81 -3.88 -0.86 -5.03
N LYS A 82 -5.08 -0.32 -5.19
CA LYS A 82 -5.27 1.14 -5.22
C LYS A 82 -4.90 1.78 -3.90
N ALA A 83 -5.29 1.17 -2.78
CA ALA A 83 -4.94 1.68 -1.46
C ALA A 83 -3.42 1.67 -1.24
N VAL A 84 -2.74 0.60 -1.67
CA VAL A 84 -1.27 0.52 -1.58
C VAL A 84 -0.63 1.62 -2.41
N GLU A 85 -1.11 1.86 -3.62
CA GLU A 85 -0.59 2.92 -4.49
C GLU A 85 -0.72 4.29 -3.83
N ILE A 86 -1.87 4.56 -3.21
CA ILE A 86 -2.11 5.81 -2.50
C ILE A 86 -1.14 5.93 -1.31
N GLY A 87 -0.98 4.86 -0.55
CA GLY A 87 -0.06 4.84 0.59
C GLY A 87 1.37 5.15 0.19
N ILE A 88 1.83 4.56 -0.90
CA ILE A 88 3.17 4.79 -1.45
C ILE A 88 3.32 6.25 -1.89
N PHE A 89 2.31 6.78 -2.57
CA PHE A 89 2.30 8.17 -3.01
C PHE A 89 2.40 9.14 -1.81
N GLU A 90 1.59 8.91 -0.77
CA GLU A 90 1.61 9.75 0.42
C GLU A 90 2.94 9.63 1.17
N PHE A 91 3.49 8.43 1.26
CA PHE A 91 4.79 8.22 1.87
C PHE A 91 5.89 9.01 1.14
N ASN A 92 5.91 8.92 -0.18
CA ASN A 92 6.90 9.63 -1.00
C ASN A 92 6.77 11.14 -0.88
N ASN A 93 5.53 11.66 -0.83
CA ASN A 93 5.29 13.09 -0.64
C ASN A 93 5.81 13.57 0.70
N ARG A 94 5.60 12.78 1.74
CA ARG A 94 6.08 13.13 3.08
C ARG A 94 7.60 13.24 3.12
N PHE A 95 8.29 12.33 2.45
CA PHE A 95 9.75 12.38 2.37
C PHE A 95 10.24 13.59 1.58
N SER A 96 9.55 13.92 0.49
CA SER A 96 9.89 15.12 -0.30
C SER A 96 9.76 16.40 0.53
N GLU A 97 8.72 16.50 1.35
CA GLU A 97 8.52 17.65 2.23
C GLU A 97 9.60 17.73 3.30
N THR A 98 10.03 16.57 3.82
CA THR A 98 11.05 16.51 4.86
C THR A 98 12.43 16.85 4.31
N ASP A 99 12.73 16.45 3.10
CA ASP A 99 14.01 16.70 2.44
C ASP A 99 14.12 18.10 1.84
N GLY A 100 12.98 18.73 1.67
CA GLY A 100 12.91 20.07 1.13
C GLY A 100 13.14 21.09 2.20
#